data_164a54baf292d4cf17c47b31a2c16886
#
_entry.id   164a54baf292d4cf17c47b31a2c16886
#
_cell.length_a   1.000
_cell.length_b   1.000
_cell.length_c   1.000
_cell.angle_alpha   90.00
_cell.angle_beta   90.00
_cell.angle_gamma   90.00
#
_symmetry.space_group_name_H-M   'P 1'
#
loop_
_entity.id
_entity.type
_entity.pdbx_description
1 polymer ?
#
loop_
_entity_poly.entity_id
_entity_poly.type
_entity_poly.pdbx_seq_one_letter_code
_entity_poly.pdbx_strand_id
1 'polypeptide(L)'
;MRIQVDGGLKTGLDIIKAAILGAETFGFGTAPMIALGCKYLRICHLNNCATGIATQDNLLRNKHYHGLPELVMNYFRFIAQDVRRHLAFLGVKNLTDLIGRTDLLERSTQLPEVDLSALLYRPKNKDQHTLYCSCLLYTSDAADDTPC
;
A
#
# COMPACT_ATOMS: atom_id res chain seq x y z
N MET A 1 3.91 -12.98 12.25
CA MET A 1 2.74 -12.10 11.98
C MET A 1 3.07 -11.27 10.75
N ARG A 2 2.17 -11.18 9.78
CA ARG A 2 2.36 -10.34 8.57
C ARG A 2 1.80 -8.94 8.81
N ILE A 3 2.55 -7.91 8.43
CA ILE A 3 2.16 -6.52 8.63
C ILE A 3 1.57 -5.98 7.34
N GLN A 4 0.33 -5.49 7.42
CA GLN A 4 -0.33 -4.77 6.34
C GLN A 4 -0.38 -3.29 6.66
N VAL A 5 -0.04 -2.48 5.67
CA VAL A 5 -0.16 -1.01 5.71
C VAL A 5 -1.29 -0.57 4.79
N ASP A 6 -2.12 0.34 5.26
CA ASP A 6 -3.17 1.02 4.49
C ASP A 6 -3.14 2.52 4.81
N GLY A 7 -3.69 3.31 3.90
CA GLY A 7 -3.84 4.76 4.07
C GLY A 7 -2.81 5.58 3.30
N GLY A 8 -3.29 6.34 2.32
CA GLY A 8 -2.50 7.33 1.60
C GLY A 8 -1.49 6.81 0.58
N LEU A 9 -1.38 5.50 0.37
CA LEU A 9 -0.48 4.92 -0.64
C LEU A 9 -0.95 5.28 -2.05
N LYS A 10 -0.08 5.86 -2.87
CA LYS A 10 -0.40 6.34 -4.22
C LYS A 10 0.65 5.99 -5.27
N THR A 11 1.91 5.86 -4.87
CA THR A 11 3.08 5.69 -5.76
C THR A 11 3.91 4.49 -5.36
N GLY A 12 4.82 4.05 -6.25
CA GLY A 12 5.80 3.01 -5.91
C GLY A 12 6.75 3.44 -4.79
N LEU A 13 7.07 4.73 -4.70
CA LEU A 13 7.91 5.26 -3.61
C LEU A 13 7.23 5.10 -2.24
N ASP A 14 5.91 5.27 -2.15
CA ASP A 14 5.17 5.07 -0.89
C ASP A 14 5.27 3.60 -0.45
N ILE A 15 5.18 2.66 -1.40
CA ILE A 15 5.36 1.22 -1.14
C ILE A 15 6.78 0.93 -0.65
N ILE A 16 7.80 1.48 -1.31
CA ILE A 16 9.20 1.29 -0.92
C ILE A 16 9.44 1.78 0.50
N LYS A 17 8.97 2.99 0.84
CA LYS A 17 9.08 3.55 2.19
C LYS A 17 8.38 2.68 3.23
N ALA A 18 7.15 2.24 2.94
CA ALA A 18 6.38 1.39 3.82
C ALA A 18 7.04 0.02 4.03
N ALA A 19 7.60 -0.60 2.97
CA ALA A 19 8.35 -1.85 3.06
C ALA A 19 9.61 -1.68 3.93
N ILE A 20 10.37 -0.61 3.74
CA ILE A 20 11.54 -0.30 4.57
C ILE A 20 11.17 -0.17 6.05
N LEU A 21 9.97 0.37 6.35
CA LEU A 21 9.44 0.47 7.72
C LEU A 21 8.83 -0.84 8.24
N GLY A 22 8.80 -1.92 7.44
CA GLY A 22 8.39 -3.25 7.87
C GLY A 22 7.07 -3.76 7.29
N ALA A 23 6.43 -3.03 6.37
CA ALA A 23 5.20 -3.51 5.73
C ALA A 23 5.48 -4.63 4.72
N GLU A 24 4.63 -5.67 4.74
CA GLU A 24 4.71 -6.83 3.87
C GLU A 24 3.55 -6.87 2.85
N THR A 25 2.45 -6.20 3.17
CA THR A 25 1.26 -6.07 2.31
C THR A 25 0.76 -4.63 2.32
N PHE A 26 0.10 -4.22 1.23
CA PHE A 26 -0.23 -2.83 0.98
C PHE A 26 -1.68 -2.70 0.56
N GLY A 27 -2.48 -1.94 1.31
CA GLY A 27 -3.86 -1.62 1.00
C GLY A 27 -3.99 -0.30 0.23
N PHE A 28 -4.82 -0.29 -0.79
CA PHE A 28 -5.08 0.90 -1.61
C PHE A 28 -6.58 1.20 -1.64
N GLY A 29 -6.97 2.40 -1.25
CA GLY A 29 -8.34 2.86 -1.31
C GLY A 29 -8.54 3.94 -2.38
N THR A 30 -8.10 5.15 -2.07
CA THR A 30 -8.40 6.36 -2.86
C THR A 30 -7.86 6.34 -4.28
N ALA A 31 -6.61 5.93 -4.48
CA ALA A 31 -5.97 6.04 -5.79
C ALA A 31 -6.60 5.12 -6.85
N PRO A 32 -6.90 3.83 -6.59
CA PRO A 32 -7.67 3.00 -7.52
C PRO A 32 -9.08 3.53 -7.79
N MET A 33 -9.73 4.12 -6.76
CA MET A 33 -11.05 4.73 -6.95
C MET A 33 -10.99 5.95 -7.88
N ILE A 34 -9.94 6.76 -7.78
CA ILE A 34 -9.70 7.87 -8.71
C ILE A 34 -9.46 7.35 -10.13
N ALA A 35 -8.72 6.25 -10.29
CA ALA A 35 -8.52 5.60 -11.57
C ALA A 35 -9.86 5.14 -12.20
N LEU A 36 -10.85 4.76 -11.39
CA LEU A 36 -12.22 4.46 -11.82
C LEU A 36 -13.07 5.70 -12.12
N GLY A 37 -12.55 6.91 -11.95
CA GLY A 37 -13.26 8.16 -12.20
C GLY A 37 -13.89 8.81 -10.96
N CYS A 38 -13.51 8.38 -9.75
CA CYS A 38 -13.94 9.03 -8.52
C CYS A 38 -13.41 10.48 -8.46
N LYS A 39 -14.30 11.43 -8.23
CA LYS A 39 -13.96 12.85 -8.09
C LYS A 39 -13.67 13.28 -6.65
N TYR A 40 -13.52 12.32 -5.75
CA TYR A 40 -13.17 12.56 -4.36
C TYR A 40 -14.13 13.50 -3.59
N LEU A 41 -15.41 13.40 -3.89
CA LEU A 41 -16.45 14.24 -3.29
C LEU A 41 -16.73 13.91 -1.80
N ARG A 42 -16.30 12.74 -1.33
CA ARG A 42 -16.47 12.24 0.04
C ARG A 42 -17.93 12.19 0.55
N ILE A 43 -18.88 12.04 -0.36
CA ILE A 43 -20.32 11.88 -0.08
C ILE A 43 -20.81 10.42 -0.23
N CYS A 44 -19.88 9.46 -0.21
CA CYS A 44 -20.18 8.05 -0.44
C CYS A 44 -21.22 7.49 0.55
N HIS A 45 -21.22 7.97 1.79
CA HIS A 45 -22.13 7.55 2.85
C HIS A 45 -23.57 8.04 2.67
N LEU A 46 -23.80 9.00 1.76
CA LEU A 46 -25.12 9.56 1.52
C LEU A 46 -25.89 8.84 0.40
N ASN A 47 -25.34 7.77 -0.17
CA ASN A 47 -25.92 7.08 -1.35
C ASN A 47 -26.23 8.01 -2.55
N ASN A 48 -25.55 9.15 -2.64
CA ASN A 48 -25.76 10.19 -3.64
C ASN A 48 -24.43 10.54 -4.34
N CYS A 49 -23.72 9.52 -4.80
CA CYS A 49 -22.45 9.71 -5.50
C CYS A 49 -22.68 10.21 -6.93
N ALA A 50 -22.33 11.47 -7.20
CA ALA A 50 -22.53 12.09 -8.51
C ALA A 50 -21.74 11.41 -9.66
N THR A 51 -20.75 10.58 -9.34
CA THR A 51 -19.98 9.79 -10.34
C THR A 51 -20.53 8.37 -10.51
N GLY A 52 -21.59 8.00 -9.81
CA GLY A 52 -22.23 6.68 -9.92
C GLY A 52 -21.45 5.52 -9.30
N ILE A 53 -20.28 5.76 -8.68
CA ILE A 53 -19.42 4.69 -8.15
C ILE A 53 -19.96 4.14 -6.83
N ALA A 54 -20.25 5.01 -5.86
CA ALA A 54 -20.68 4.64 -4.52
C ALA A 54 -22.15 5.04 -4.29
N THR A 55 -23.05 4.48 -5.06
CA THR A 55 -24.50 4.71 -4.94
C THR A 55 -25.28 3.49 -5.41
N GLN A 56 -26.45 3.29 -4.85
CA GLN A 56 -27.43 2.28 -5.31
C GLN A 56 -28.48 2.89 -6.25
N ASP A 57 -28.43 4.21 -6.47
CA ASP A 57 -29.34 4.87 -7.42
C ASP A 57 -29.02 4.44 -8.86
N ASN A 58 -29.97 3.81 -9.52
CA ASN A 58 -29.81 3.29 -10.87
C ASN A 58 -29.62 4.40 -11.93
N LEU A 59 -30.22 5.58 -11.72
CA LEU A 59 -30.05 6.70 -12.63
C LEU A 59 -28.62 7.22 -12.58
N LEU A 60 -28.10 7.44 -11.37
CA LEU A 60 -26.73 7.92 -11.18
C LEU A 60 -25.71 6.90 -11.69
N ARG A 61 -25.91 5.62 -11.41
CA ARG A 61 -25.02 4.54 -11.90
C ARG A 61 -24.99 4.46 -13.42
N ASN A 62 -26.17 4.40 -14.05
CA ASN A 62 -26.25 4.20 -15.50
C ASN A 62 -25.81 5.43 -16.31
N LYS A 63 -26.03 6.64 -15.76
CA LYS A 63 -25.76 7.87 -16.47
C LYS A 63 -24.33 8.41 -16.25
N HIS A 64 -23.75 8.19 -15.07
CA HIS A 64 -22.54 8.88 -14.66
C HIS A 64 -21.34 7.96 -14.38
N TYR A 65 -21.54 6.65 -14.23
CA TYR A 65 -20.43 5.72 -14.04
C TYR A 65 -19.83 5.33 -15.39
N HIS A 66 -18.57 5.70 -15.58
CA HIS A 66 -17.79 5.39 -16.79
C HIS A 66 -16.48 4.68 -16.45
N GLY A 67 -16.36 4.11 -15.25
CA GLY A 67 -15.16 3.40 -14.83
C GLY A 67 -14.96 2.11 -15.61
N LEU A 68 -13.72 1.84 -15.98
CA LEU A 68 -13.31 0.62 -16.66
C LEU A 68 -12.31 -0.15 -15.77
N PRO A 69 -12.46 -1.48 -15.63
CA PRO A 69 -11.49 -2.30 -14.86
C PRO A 69 -10.05 -2.13 -15.34
N GLU A 70 -9.85 -1.93 -16.64
CA GLU A 70 -8.55 -1.74 -17.26
C GLU A 70 -7.79 -0.53 -16.70
N LEU A 71 -8.51 0.51 -16.29
CA LEU A 71 -7.89 1.70 -15.68
C LEU A 71 -7.23 1.35 -14.34
N VAL A 72 -7.90 0.53 -13.53
CA VAL A 72 -7.35 0.03 -12.25
C VAL A 72 -6.19 -0.93 -12.52
N MET A 73 -6.33 -1.84 -13.48
CA MET A 73 -5.26 -2.76 -13.87
C MET A 73 -4.02 -1.99 -14.32
N ASN A 74 -4.18 -0.96 -15.13
CA ASN A 74 -3.07 -0.12 -15.61
C ASN A 74 -2.45 0.67 -14.46
N TYR A 75 -3.27 1.21 -13.56
CA TYR A 75 -2.77 1.88 -12.35
C TYR A 75 -1.83 0.96 -11.57
N PHE A 76 -2.23 -0.28 -11.26
CA PHE A 76 -1.37 -1.22 -10.54
C PHE A 76 -0.16 -1.69 -11.34
N ARG A 77 -0.26 -1.79 -12.67
CA ARG A 77 0.91 -2.05 -13.52
C ARG A 77 1.94 -0.92 -13.42
N PHE A 78 1.49 0.34 -13.43
CA PHE A 78 2.38 1.49 -13.25
C PHE A 78 3.00 1.51 -11.86
N ILE A 79 2.23 1.20 -10.81
CA ILE A 79 2.78 1.05 -9.44
C ILE A 79 3.87 -0.02 -9.42
N ALA A 80 3.62 -1.20 -10.00
CA ALA A 80 4.61 -2.28 -10.05
C ALA A 80 5.89 -1.87 -10.81
N GLN A 81 5.74 -1.14 -11.91
CA GLN A 81 6.89 -0.62 -12.66
C GLN A 81 7.67 0.42 -11.86
N ASP A 82 6.97 1.30 -11.15
CA ASP A 82 7.59 2.32 -10.32
C ASP A 82 8.36 1.70 -9.15
N VAL A 83 7.77 0.70 -8.48
CA VAL A 83 8.47 -0.11 -7.46
C VAL A 83 9.73 -0.75 -8.03
N ARG A 84 9.66 -1.40 -9.21
CA ARG A 84 10.84 -2.01 -9.86
C ARG A 84 11.93 -0.99 -10.16
N ARG A 85 11.55 0.21 -10.56
CA ARG A 85 12.50 1.31 -10.83
C ARG A 85 13.23 1.73 -9.57
N HIS A 86 12.50 1.87 -8.46
CA HIS A 86 13.09 2.18 -7.17
C HIS A 86 13.98 1.05 -6.63
N LEU A 87 13.56 -0.21 -6.77
CA LEU A 87 14.40 -1.37 -6.41
C LEU A 87 15.70 -1.38 -7.19
N ALA A 88 15.64 -1.16 -8.51
CA ALA A 88 16.82 -1.08 -9.35
C ALA A 88 17.78 0.06 -8.93
N PHE A 89 17.22 1.23 -8.58
CA PHE A 89 18.00 2.36 -8.07
C PHE A 89 18.72 2.02 -6.75
N LEU A 90 18.06 1.27 -5.87
CA LEU A 90 18.62 0.83 -4.59
C LEU A 90 19.55 -0.41 -4.74
N GLY A 91 19.69 -0.98 -5.93
CA GLY A 91 20.47 -2.19 -6.16
C GLY A 91 19.88 -3.46 -5.51
N VAL A 92 18.57 -3.50 -5.27
CA VAL A 92 17.88 -4.59 -4.57
C VAL A 92 17.01 -5.37 -5.56
N LYS A 93 17.02 -6.70 -5.46
CA LYS A 93 16.29 -7.58 -6.39
C LYS A 93 14.80 -7.71 -6.06
N ASN A 94 14.47 -7.92 -4.78
CA ASN A 94 13.12 -8.24 -4.34
C ASN A 94 12.64 -7.22 -3.32
N LEU A 95 11.35 -6.95 -3.29
CA LEU A 95 10.74 -6.06 -2.29
C LEU A 95 10.93 -6.59 -0.87
N THR A 96 10.91 -7.91 -0.69
CA THR A 96 11.15 -8.58 0.60
C THR A 96 12.53 -8.27 1.18
N ASP A 97 13.52 -8.00 0.34
CA ASP A 97 14.88 -7.68 0.78
C ASP A 97 14.99 -6.26 1.38
N LEU A 98 13.94 -5.43 1.18
CA LEU A 98 13.84 -4.08 1.77
C LEU A 98 13.16 -4.06 3.13
N ILE A 99 12.43 -5.12 3.50
CA ILE A 99 11.60 -5.11 4.70
C ILE A 99 12.49 -4.89 5.94
N GLY A 100 12.17 -3.84 6.70
CA GLY A 100 12.91 -3.46 7.89
C GLY A 100 14.30 -2.84 7.64
N ARG A 101 14.66 -2.51 6.39
CA ARG A 101 15.92 -1.88 6.02
C ARG A 101 15.92 -0.36 6.30
N THR A 102 15.62 0.02 7.54
CA THR A 102 15.58 1.42 7.97
C THR A 102 16.91 2.18 7.81
N ASP A 103 18.01 1.45 7.61
CA ASP A 103 19.31 2.01 7.23
C ASP A 103 19.31 2.72 5.85
N LEU A 104 18.29 2.50 5.03
CA LEU A 104 18.12 3.18 3.74
C LEU A 104 17.28 4.46 3.83
N LEU A 105 16.80 4.82 5.01
CA LEU A 105 16.03 6.04 5.23
C LEU A 105 16.86 7.09 5.97
N GLU A 106 16.80 8.30 5.47
CA GLU A 106 17.35 9.47 6.12
C GLU A 106 16.25 10.43 6.54
N ARG A 107 16.46 11.10 7.66
CA ARG A 107 15.56 12.14 8.13
C ARG A 107 15.61 13.34 7.19
N SER A 108 14.44 13.85 6.81
CA SER A 108 14.38 15.11 6.07
C SER A 108 14.86 16.29 6.93
N THR A 109 15.68 17.14 6.33
CA THR A 109 16.13 18.39 6.96
C THR A 109 15.02 19.44 7.10
N GLN A 110 13.89 19.24 6.43
CA GLN A 110 12.75 20.16 6.45
C GLN A 110 11.93 20.12 7.76
N LEU A 111 12.07 19.04 8.55
CA LEU A 111 11.37 18.86 9.82
C LEU A 111 12.35 18.47 10.92
N PRO A 112 13.24 19.38 11.33
CA PRO A 112 14.31 19.07 12.27
C PRO A 112 13.83 18.77 13.71
N GLU A 113 12.61 19.15 14.06
CA GLU A 113 12.05 19.01 15.42
C GLU A 113 11.43 17.63 15.69
N VAL A 114 11.17 16.82 14.65
CA VAL A 114 10.53 15.52 14.82
C VAL A 114 11.59 14.46 15.11
N ASP A 115 11.52 13.83 16.28
CA ASP A 115 12.36 12.68 16.60
C ASP A 115 11.83 11.41 15.93
N LEU A 116 12.59 10.88 14.96
CA LEU A 116 12.30 9.65 14.22
C LEU A 116 13.14 8.47 14.69
N SER A 117 13.92 8.59 15.76
CA SER A 117 14.86 7.57 16.21
C SER A 117 14.20 6.21 16.47
N ALA A 118 12.99 6.22 17.06
CA ALA A 118 12.22 5.00 17.32
C ALA A 118 11.74 4.32 16.02
N LEU A 119 11.35 5.10 15.01
CA LEU A 119 10.91 4.57 13.71
C LEU A 119 12.09 4.05 12.86
N LEU A 120 13.24 4.67 12.98
CA LEU A 120 14.44 4.31 12.23
C LEU A 120 15.32 3.30 12.98
N TYR A 121 14.86 2.84 14.15
CA TYR A 121 15.60 1.86 14.95
C TYR A 121 15.76 0.55 14.17
N ARG A 122 16.98 0.03 14.17
CA ARG A 122 17.32 -1.26 13.58
C ARG A 122 17.86 -2.21 14.65
N PRO A 123 17.24 -3.38 14.85
CA PRO A 123 17.76 -4.39 15.78
C PRO A 123 19.18 -4.83 15.42
N LYS A 124 20.06 -4.96 16.41
CA LYS A 124 21.46 -5.32 16.19
C LYS A 124 21.67 -6.79 15.77
N ASN A 125 20.75 -7.67 16.14
CA ASN A 125 20.81 -9.13 15.86
C ASN A 125 20.10 -9.50 14.55
N LYS A 126 20.68 -9.11 13.42
CA LYS A 126 20.08 -9.37 12.09
C LYS A 126 20.22 -10.79 11.58
N ASP A 127 21.24 -11.51 12.04
CA ASP A 127 21.67 -12.75 11.38
C ASP A 127 20.85 -13.98 11.79
N GLN A 128 19.92 -13.84 12.73
CA GLN A 128 19.12 -14.97 13.25
C GLN A 128 17.61 -14.94 12.91
N HIS A 129 17.09 -13.80 12.41
CA HIS A 129 15.67 -13.69 12.12
C HIS A 129 15.40 -12.98 10.79
N THR A 130 14.56 -13.59 9.97
CA THR A 130 13.97 -12.90 8.82
C THR A 130 13.10 -11.75 9.31
N LEU A 131 13.25 -10.56 8.69
CA LEU A 131 12.47 -9.36 9.04
C LEU A 131 11.06 -9.38 8.41
N TYR A 132 10.67 -10.47 7.78
CA TYR A 132 9.35 -10.67 7.18
C TYR A 132 8.77 -12.02 7.59
N CYS A 133 7.45 -12.15 7.53
CA CYS A 133 6.75 -13.37 7.87
C CYS A 133 6.91 -14.41 6.75
N SER A 134 7.66 -15.48 7.02
CA SER A 134 7.82 -16.62 6.10
C SER A 134 6.70 -17.66 6.21
N CYS A 135 5.78 -17.46 7.15
CA CYS A 135 4.65 -18.37 7.36
C CYS A 135 3.66 -18.29 6.17
N LEU A 136 3.28 -19.46 5.65
CA LEU A 136 2.20 -19.54 4.66
C LEU A 136 0.88 -19.21 5.37
N LEU A 137 0.30 -18.06 5.04
CA LEU A 137 -1.07 -17.77 5.43
C LEU A 137 -1.99 -18.68 4.60
N TYR A 138 -2.51 -19.73 5.24
CA TYR A 138 -3.69 -20.39 4.73
C TYR A 138 -4.84 -19.38 4.78
N THR A 139 -5.39 -19.05 3.64
CA THR A 139 -6.66 -18.33 3.51
C THR A 139 -7.82 -19.32 3.66
N SER A 140 -7.73 -20.23 4.60
CA SER A 140 -8.83 -21.09 4.96
C SER A 140 -9.61 -20.42 6.07
N ASP A 141 -10.89 -20.67 6.03
CA ASP A 141 -11.94 -20.30 6.94
C ASP A 141 -11.46 -20.06 8.38
N ALA A 142 -11.94 -19.00 9.02
CA ALA A 142 -11.56 -18.57 10.37
C ALA A 142 -11.73 -19.64 11.47
N ALA A 143 -12.23 -20.83 11.12
CA ALA A 143 -12.34 -21.99 12.00
C ALA A 143 -11.04 -22.83 12.11
N ASP A 144 -10.06 -22.63 11.21
CA ASP A 144 -8.83 -23.44 11.13
C ASP A 144 -7.56 -22.67 11.53
N ASP A 145 -7.68 -21.59 12.29
CA ASP A 145 -6.54 -20.83 12.81
C ASP A 145 -5.71 -21.67 13.78
N THR A 146 -4.78 -22.45 13.23
CA THR A 146 -3.64 -22.93 14.02
C THR A 146 -2.63 -21.77 14.13
N PRO A 147 -2.25 -21.37 15.34
CA PRO A 147 -1.25 -20.30 15.51
C PRO A 147 0.09 -20.74 14.91
N CYS A 148 0.69 -19.82 14.12
CA CYS A 148 2.08 -19.94 13.66
C CYS A 148 3.06 -19.83 14.82
#